data_aa2f028bd69be099ea0d614404b70aa4
#
_entry.id   aa2f028bd69be099ea0d614404b70aa4
#
_cell.length_a   1.000
_cell.length_b   1.000
_cell.length_c   1.000
_cell.angle_alpha   90.00
_cell.angle_beta   90.00
_cell.angle_gamma   90.00
#
_symmetry.space_group_name_H-M   'P 1'
#
loop_
_entity.id
_entity.type
_entity.pdbx_description
1 polymer ?
#
loop_
_entity_poly.entity_id
_entity_poly.type
_entity_poly.pdbx_seq_one_letter_code
_entity_poly.pdbx_strand_id
1 'polypeptide(L)'
;PEVVDRLTYSLDVLTIEGDGSSLGTLREAGIADSDMLIACTDDDETNLVTCGTASTASDTFTIARVRNVKFLETWENFRGAFGVDVMLATNVLTAASIARVIDLPAALDVDLFAEGIVQTAEFAITEESPIANRTVAEADQWEALTFAALVRDGAVTIPSGETVIERGDKVIVIGGPASVEAFAESAAPDDASKDVDDIVIIGGSDLGYQTAALLVQRGFRPQLVERDANRARELAEELPSVSVLEQDGTDIEFLMDEHVGQADVVITALGSDEKNFFVALLSK
;
A
#
# COMPACT_ATOMS: atom_id res chain seq x y z
N PRO A 1 11.00 -8.00 26.87
CA PRO A 1 12.45 -8.06 26.99
C PRO A 1 13.14 -8.34 25.66
N GLU A 2 12.87 -9.47 24.97
CA GLU A 2 13.57 -9.84 23.72
C GLU A 2 13.51 -8.80 22.60
N VAL A 3 12.36 -8.13 22.43
CA VAL A 3 12.21 -7.07 21.40
C VAL A 3 13.03 -5.85 21.78
N VAL A 4 12.98 -5.43 23.04
CA VAL A 4 13.74 -4.29 23.57
C VAL A 4 15.24 -4.52 23.40
N ASP A 5 15.74 -5.69 23.81
CA ASP A 5 17.14 -6.07 23.65
C ASP A 5 17.57 -6.06 22.18
N ARG A 6 16.77 -6.65 21.29
CA ARG A 6 17.05 -6.67 19.84
C ARG A 6 17.14 -5.26 19.25
N LEU A 7 16.20 -4.37 19.61
CA LEU A 7 16.20 -2.99 19.12
C LEU A 7 17.42 -2.21 19.63
N THR A 8 17.77 -2.37 20.91
CA THR A 8 18.95 -1.74 21.51
C THR A 8 20.25 -2.14 20.79
N TYR A 9 20.37 -3.41 20.39
CA TYR A 9 21.59 -3.91 19.73
C TYR A 9 21.63 -3.65 18.22
N SER A 10 20.48 -3.50 17.56
CA SER A 10 20.41 -3.34 16.10
C SER A 10 20.26 -1.90 15.62
N LEU A 11 19.80 -1.02 16.48
CA LEU A 11 19.54 0.39 16.17
C LEU A 11 20.20 1.30 17.22
N ASP A 12 20.61 2.49 16.80
CA ASP A 12 21.13 3.54 17.72
C ASP A 12 19.94 4.32 18.31
N VAL A 13 19.20 3.67 19.20
CA VAL A 13 18.01 4.21 19.86
C VAL A 13 17.98 3.90 21.35
N LEU A 14 17.41 4.79 22.13
CA LEU A 14 17.06 4.54 23.53
C LEU A 14 15.78 3.71 23.58
N THR A 15 15.84 2.52 24.17
CA THR A 15 14.69 1.64 24.35
C THR A 15 14.19 1.68 25.79
N ILE A 16 12.87 1.81 25.97
CA ILE A 16 12.20 1.81 27.26
C ILE A 16 11.12 0.73 27.24
N GLU A 17 11.14 -0.16 28.23
CA GLU A 17 10.11 -1.18 28.39
C GLU A 17 8.99 -0.61 29.28
N GLY A 18 7.77 -0.51 28.73
CA GLY A 18 6.63 0.02 29.47
C GLY A 18 5.37 0.14 28.63
N ASP A 19 4.30 0.55 29.28
CA ASP A 19 3.04 0.87 28.62
C ASP A 19 3.11 2.29 28.04
N GLY A 20 3.14 2.39 26.70
CA GLY A 20 3.23 3.66 25.98
C GLY A 20 2.05 4.61 26.21
N SER A 21 0.87 4.11 26.64
CA SER A 21 -0.28 4.95 26.99
C SER A 21 -0.16 5.60 28.38
N SER A 22 0.81 5.15 29.20
CA SER A 22 1.04 5.66 30.53
C SER A 22 1.87 6.94 30.52
N LEU A 23 1.38 7.99 31.18
CA LEU A 23 2.13 9.25 31.37
C LEU A 23 3.50 9.03 32.05
N GLY A 24 3.61 8.03 32.94
CA GLY A 24 4.85 7.68 33.60
C GLY A 24 5.91 7.24 32.61
N THR A 25 5.56 6.30 31.73
CA THR A 25 6.43 5.78 30.66
C THR A 25 6.80 6.88 29.66
N LEU A 26 5.82 7.72 29.26
CA LEU A 26 6.09 8.84 28.34
C LEU A 26 7.05 9.87 28.94
N ARG A 27 6.97 10.14 30.25
CA ARG A 27 7.93 11.02 30.93
C ARG A 27 9.32 10.41 31.01
N GLU A 28 9.42 9.11 31.27
CA GLU A 28 10.70 8.39 31.25
C GLU A 28 11.33 8.42 29.85
N ALA A 29 10.50 8.37 28.81
CA ALA A 29 10.90 8.51 27.41
C ALA A 29 11.28 9.95 27.01
N GLY A 30 11.10 10.94 27.89
CA GLY A 30 11.45 12.33 27.62
C GLY A 30 10.41 13.09 26.79
N ILE A 31 9.12 12.76 26.91
CA ILE A 31 8.06 13.37 26.09
C ILE A 31 8.03 14.92 26.19
N ALA A 32 8.45 15.48 27.30
CA ALA A 32 8.44 16.93 27.49
C ALA A 32 9.42 17.70 26.58
N ASP A 33 10.48 17.02 26.12
CA ASP A 33 11.53 17.58 25.28
C ASP A 33 11.51 16.97 23.87
N SER A 34 10.48 16.19 23.52
CA SER A 34 10.35 15.52 22.23
C SER A 34 9.60 16.40 21.22
N ASP A 35 10.16 16.53 20.02
CA ASP A 35 9.51 17.24 18.90
C ASP A 35 8.32 16.46 18.36
N MET A 36 8.40 15.12 18.33
CA MET A 36 7.41 14.25 17.71
C MET A 36 7.22 12.95 18.50
N LEU A 37 5.95 12.50 18.58
CA LEU A 37 5.58 11.17 19.05
C LEU A 37 4.83 10.42 17.97
N ILE A 38 5.25 9.18 17.71
CA ILE A 38 4.58 8.27 16.76
C ILE A 38 4.04 7.07 17.55
N ALA A 39 2.72 6.93 17.63
CA ALA A 39 2.05 5.78 18.22
C ALA A 39 1.65 4.77 17.12
N CYS A 40 2.32 3.62 17.11
CA CYS A 40 2.18 2.62 16.05
C CYS A 40 2.14 1.17 16.58
N THR A 41 1.51 0.96 17.73
CA THR A 41 1.23 -0.38 18.27
C THR A 41 0.17 -1.11 17.45
N ASP A 42 -0.10 -2.37 17.76
CA ASP A 42 -1.13 -3.15 17.09
C ASP A 42 -2.57 -2.87 17.56
N ASP A 43 -2.72 -1.95 18.52
CA ASP A 43 -4.00 -1.59 19.11
C ASP A 43 -4.29 -0.10 18.88
N ASP A 44 -5.38 0.18 18.16
CA ASP A 44 -5.77 1.53 17.76
C ASP A 44 -6.09 2.41 18.96
N GLU A 45 -6.83 1.89 19.93
CA GLU A 45 -7.20 2.61 21.15
C GLU A 45 -5.96 3.00 21.97
N THR A 46 -5.00 2.09 22.10
CA THR A 46 -3.71 2.37 22.74
C THR A 46 -2.96 3.49 22.00
N ASN A 47 -2.95 3.49 20.67
CA ASN A 47 -2.29 4.53 19.90
C ASN A 47 -2.95 5.90 20.10
N LEU A 48 -4.29 5.94 20.13
CA LEU A 48 -5.06 7.17 20.37
C LEU A 48 -4.86 7.69 21.79
N VAL A 49 -4.91 6.81 22.80
CA VAL A 49 -4.68 7.20 24.21
C VAL A 49 -3.24 7.68 24.40
N THR A 50 -2.27 7.06 23.76
CA THR A 50 -0.86 7.48 23.80
C THR A 50 -0.70 8.90 23.26
N CYS A 51 -1.24 9.20 22.09
CA CYS A 51 -1.22 10.55 21.51
C CYS A 51 -1.95 11.57 22.38
N GLY A 52 -3.16 11.24 22.86
CA GLY A 52 -3.94 12.10 23.74
C GLY A 52 -3.24 12.41 25.07
N THR A 53 -2.56 11.42 25.64
CA THR A 53 -1.75 11.62 26.86
C THR A 53 -0.55 12.52 26.59
N ALA A 54 0.14 12.32 25.45
CA ALA A 54 1.29 13.13 25.05
C ALA A 54 0.90 14.59 24.79
N SER A 55 -0.15 14.84 23.97
CA SER A 55 -0.62 16.19 23.61
C SER A 55 -1.13 16.98 24.83
N THR A 56 -1.57 16.29 25.89
CA THR A 56 -1.96 16.94 27.16
C THR A 56 -0.74 17.26 28.02
N ALA A 57 0.35 16.50 27.89
CA ALA A 57 1.55 16.62 28.71
C ALA A 57 2.60 17.57 28.13
N SER A 58 2.59 17.82 26.83
CA SER A 58 3.59 18.62 26.10
C SER A 58 3.02 19.13 24.76
N ASP A 59 3.75 20.06 24.11
CA ASP A 59 3.42 20.56 22.76
C ASP A 59 4.01 19.63 21.64
N THR A 60 4.22 18.35 21.95
CA THR A 60 4.78 17.37 21.03
C THR A 60 3.81 17.11 19.86
N PHE A 61 4.32 17.14 18.64
CA PHE A 61 3.56 16.77 17.44
C PHE A 61 3.25 15.26 17.45
N THR A 62 1.98 14.89 17.29
CA THR A 62 1.50 13.53 17.50
C THR A 62 1.02 12.87 16.20
N ILE A 63 1.49 11.65 15.96
CA ILE A 63 1.08 10.81 14.84
C ILE A 63 0.51 9.50 15.39
N ALA A 64 -0.73 9.15 15.04
CA ALA A 64 -1.35 7.88 15.39
C ALA A 64 -1.57 7.01 14.16
N ARG A 65 -1.10 5.75 14.22
CA ARG A 65 -1.50 4.70 13.29
C ARG A 65 -2.83 4.11 13.74
N VAL A 66 -3.79 4.00 12.81
CA VAL A 66 -5.06 3.29 13.02
C VAL A 66 -5.35 2.35 11.86
N ARG A 67 -6.07 1.27 12.15
CA ARG A 67 -6.57 0.33 11.13
C ARG A 67 -8.07 0.56 10.88
N ASN A 68 -8.83 0.89 11.94
CA ASN A 68 -10.25 1.11 11.85
C ASN A 68 -10.56 2.51 11.30
N VAL A 69 -11.19 2.55 10.13
CA VAL A 69 -11.55 3.78 9.42
C VAL A 69 -12.49 4.71 10.22
N LYS A 70 -13.27 4.17 11.15
CA LYS A 70 -14.18 4.98 11.99
C LYS A 70 -13.45 6.00 12.86
N PHE A 71 -12.21 5.70 13.26
CA PHE A 71 -11.37 6.68 13.96
C PHE A 71 -10.91 7.80 13.03
N LEU A 72 -10.53 7.45 11.80
CA LEU A 72 -10.17 8.43 10.77
C LEU A 72 -11.34 9.36 10.46
N GLU A 73 -12.54 8.83 10.20
CA GLU A 73 -13.75 9.63 9.97
C GLU A 73 -14.04 10.60 11.13
N THR A 74 -13.90 10.13 12.36
CA THR A 74 -14.08 10.98 13.54
C THR A 74 -13.04 12.10 13.58
N TRP A 75 -11.78 11.79 13.30
CA TRP A 75 -10.69 12.75 13.31
C TRP A 75 -10.80 13.79 12.18
N GLU A 76 -11.23 13.38 10.99
CA GLU A 76 -11.43 14.28 9.84
C GLU A 76 -12.57 15.28 10.11
N ASN A 77 -13.65 14.83 10.74
CA ASN A 77 -14.79 15.68 11.08
C ASN A 77 -14.51 16.60 12.28
N PHE A 78 -13.64 16.19 13.19
CA PHE A 78 -13.29 16.92 14.41
C PHE A 78 -11.78 17.00 14.54
N ARG A 79 -11.13 17.89 13.77
CA ARG A 79 -9.68 18.11 13.82
C ARG A 79 -9.23 18.39 15.25
N GLY A 80 -8.24 17.65 15.72
CA GLY A 80 -7.78 17.68 17.11
C GLY A 80 -8.49 16.68 18.04
N ALA A 81 -9.45 15.88 17.52
CA ALA A 81 -9.98 14.74 18.25
C ALA A 81 -8.83 13.82 18.68
N PHE A 82 -8.95 13.23 19.84
CA PHE A 82 -7.95 12.31 20.41
C PHE A 82 -6.56 12.92 20.69
N GLY A 83 -6.37 14.25 20.53
CA GLY A 83 -5.05 14.88 20.64
C GLY A 83 -4.05 14.36 19.60
N VAL A 84 -4.53 14.11 18.38
CA VAL A 84 -3.75 13.58 17.25
C VAL A 84 -3.62 14.65 16.18
N ASP A 85 -2.38 15.01 15.80
CA ASP A 85 -2.12 15.98 14.74
C ASP A 85 -2.22 15.33 13.36
N VAL A 86 -1.72 14.09 13.22
CA VAL A 86 -1.81 13.30 11.99
C VAL A 86 -2.30 11.89 12.30
N MET A 87 -3.33 11.46 11.60
CA MET A 87 -3.85 10.09 11.69
C MET A 87 -3.57 9.33 10.39
N LEU A 88 -2.91 8.17 10.51
CA LEU A 88 -2.55 7.30 9.39
C LEU A 88 -3.43 6.05 9.42
N ALA A 89 -4.44 6.00 8.56
CA ALA A 89 -5.30 4.82 8.38
C ALA A 89 -4.62 3.83 7.41
N THR A 90 -3.83 2.89 7.95
CA THR A 90 -2.95 2.02 7.15
C THR A 90 -3.71 1.16 6.15
N ASN A 91 -4.90 0.63 6.50
CA ASN A 91 -5.70 -0.16 5.58
C ASN A 91 -6.19 0.67 4.39
N VAL A 92 -6.59 1.92 4.61
CA VAL A 92 -7.02 2.85 3.54
C VAL A 92 -5.84 3.19 2.63
N LEU A 93 -4.67 3.47 3.20
CA LEU A 93 -3.46 3.78 2.43
C LEU A 93 -3.00 2.59 1.60
N THR A 94 -3.03 1.38 2.18
CA THR A 94 -2.66 0.15 1.46
C THR A 94 -3.67 -0.16 0.34
N ALA A 95 -4.98 -0.04 0.59
CA ALA A 95 -6.01 -0.20 -0.43
C ALA A 95 -5.81 0.79 -1.59
N ALA A 96 -5.47 2.06 -1.27
CA ALA A 96 -5.17 3.07 -2.28
C ALA A 96 -3.93 2.71 -3.12
N SER A 97 -2.88 2.15 -2.51
CA SER A 97 -1.69 1.68 -3.22
C SER A 97 -2.01 0.50 -4.15
N ILE A 98 -2.77 -0.49 -3.67
CA ILE A 98 -3.22 -1.63 -4.49
C ILE A 98 -4.01 -1.13 -5.70
N ALA A 99 -4.98 -0.24 -5.48
CA ALA A 99 -5.82 0.27 -6.56
C ALA A 99 -5.03 1.07 -7.61
N ARG A 100 -3.97 1.80 -7.21
CA ARG A 100 -3.08 2.49 -8.16
C ARG A 100 -2.32 1.53 -9.08
N VAL A 101 -1.85 0.40 -8.53
CA VAL A 101 -1.19 -0.63 -9.34
C VAL A 101 -2.18 -1.26 -10.33
N ILE A 102 -3.43 -1.45 -9.93
CA ILE A 102 -4.50 -1.96 -10.82
C ILE A 102 -4.83 -0.97 -11.94
N ASP A 103 -4.84 0.34 -11.66
CA ASP A 103 -5.08 1.37 -12.66
C ASP A 103 -3.93 1.46 -13.70
N LEU A 104 -2.73 0.97 -13.37
CA LEU A 104 -1.57 0.98 -14.26
C LEU A 104 -0.85 -0.40 -14.24
N PRO A 105 -1.43 -1.43 -14.87
CA PRO A 105 -0.97 -2.82 -14.74
C PRO A 105 0.47 -3.07 -15.17
N ALA A 106 1.00 -2.23 -16.07
CA ALA A 106 2.39 -2.29 -16.52
C ALA A 106 3.41 -1.82 -15.46
N ALA A 107 2.98 -1.09 -14.45
CA ALA A 107 3.86 -0.56 -13.40
C ALA A 107 4.06 -1.56 -12.27
N LEU A 108 5.28 -1.62 -11.74
CA LEU A 108 5.63 -2.39 -10.54
C LEU A 108 5.24 -1.63 -9.26
N ASP A 109 5.28 -0.30 -9.32
CA ASP A 109 4.92 0.59 -8.21
C ASP A 109 4.45 1.94 -8.74
N VAL A 110 3.51 2.58 -8.03
CA VAL A 110 2.91 3.85 -8.43
C VAL A 110 2.65 4.72 -7.21
N ASP A 111 3.22 5.94 -7.21
CA ASP A 111 2.95 6.94 -6.20
C ASP A 111 2.43 8.25 -6.79
N LEU A 112 1.52 8.89 -6.06
CA LEU A 112 0.94 10.17 -6.43
C LEU A 112 1.43 11.28 -5.50
N PHE A 113 1.78 12.42 -6.08
CA PHE A 113 2.21 13.63 -5.37
C PHE A 113 1.34 14.82 -5.79
N ALA A 114 1.35 15.85 -4.96
CA ALA A 114 0.64 17.10 -5.22
C ALA A 114 -0.83 16.87 -5.60
N GLU A 115 -1.56 16.11 -4.76
CA GLU A 115 -2.98 15.79 -4.95
C GLU A 115 -3.27 15.07 -6.29
N GLY A 116 -2.32 14.25 -6.77
CA GLY A 116 -2.46 13.47 -8.00
C GLY A 116 -2.05 14.21 -9.30
N ILE A 117 -1.51 15.44 -9.19
CA ILE A 117 -1.02 16.19 -10.35
C ILE A 117 0.28 15.58 -10.89
N VAL A 118 1.12 15.03 -10.01
CA VAL A 118 2.38 14.38 -10.34
C VAL A 118 2.31 12.92 -9.93
N GLN A 119 2.74 12.05 -10.81
CA GLN A 119 2.82 10.62 -10.60
C GLN A 119 4.24 10.13 -10.81
N THR A 120 4.73 9.25 -9.93
CA THR A 120 5.91 8.42 -10.19
C THR A 120 5.45 7.00 -10.46
N ALA A 121 6.14 6.31 -11.36
CA ALA A 121 5.89 4.89 -11.59
C ALA A 121 7.21 4.17 -11.92
N GLU A 122 7.31 2.92 -11.44
CA GLU A 122 8.43 2.02 -11.69
C GLU A 122 8.01 0.97 -12.72
N PHE A 123 8.81 0.78 -13.75
CA PHE A 123 8.56 -0.20 -14.83
C PHE A 123 9.74 -1.15 -14.97
N ALA A 124 9.46 -2.44 -15.15
CA ALA A 124 10.47 -3.41 -15.52
C ALA A 124 10.76 -3.34 -17.03
N ILE A 125 12.04 -3.36 -17.39
CA ILE A 125 12.47 -3.40 -18.79
C ILE A 125 12.73 -4.85 -19.21
N THR A 126 11.88 -5.35 -20.10
CA THR A 126 11.93 -6.70 -20.66
C THR A 126 12.64 -6.73 -22.03
N GLU A 127 12.75 -7.90 -22.65
CA GLU A 127 13.27 -8.03 -24.04
C GLU A 127 12.33 -7.39 -25.05
N GLU A 128 11.03 -7.41 -24.76
CA GLU A 128 9.97 -6.87 -25.61
C GLU A 128 9.82 -5.35 -25.47
N SER A 129 10.42 -4.75 -24.43
CA SER A 129 10.34 -3.30 -24.21
C SER A 129 11.00 -2.51 -25.34
N PRO A 130 10.28 -1.68 -26.10
CA PRO A 130 10.83 -0.93 -27.25
C PRO A 130 11.94 0.06 -26.89
N ILE A 131 12.06 0.41 -25.60
CA ILE A 131 13.10 1.31 -25.09
C ILE A 131 14.35 0.57 -24.61
N ALA A 132 14.33 -0.77 -24.58
CA ALA A 132 15.50 -1.57 -24.22
C ALA A 132 16.64 -1.36 -25.23
N ASN A 133 17.87 -1.26 -24.71
CA ASN A 133 19.10 -0.99 -25.48
C ASN A 133 19.14 0.38 -26.19
N ARG A 134 18.27 1.31 -25.79
CA ARG A 134 18.34 2.71 -26.23
C ARG A 134 18.92 3.58 -25.12
N THR A 135 19.49 4.71 -25.51
CA THR A 135 19.83 5.76 -24.53
C THR A 135 18.55 6.44 -24.03
N VAL A 136 18.63 7.02 -22.84
CA VAL A 136 17.51 7.81 -22.30
C VAL A 136 17.09 8.90 -23.26
N ALA A 137 18.03 9.60 -23.91
CA ALA A 137 17.73 10.63 -24.91
C ALA A 137 16.99 10.12 -26.14
N GLU A 138 17.25 8.88 -26.57
CA GLU A 138 16.53 8.22 -27.68
C GLU A 138 15.16 7.69 -27.25
N ALA A 139 14.99 7.36 -25.97
CA ALA A 139 13.76 6.86 -25.41
C ALA A 139 12.81 7.97 -25.00
N ASP A 140 13.32 9.17 -24.67
CA ASP A 140 12.54 10.31 -24.15
C ASP A 140 11.73 10.98 -25.28
N GLN A 141 10.46 10.58 -25.40
CA GLN A 141 9.54 11.05 -26.42
C GLN A 141 8.26 11.69 -25.83
N TRP A 142 8.15 11.75 -24.51
CA TRP A 142 6.92 12.19 -23.83
C TRP A 142 7.08 13.59 -23.23
N GLU A 143 6.12 14.45 -23.52
CA GLU A 143 6.04 15.76 -22.86
C GLU A 143 5.70 15.59 -21.37
N ALA A 144 6.31 16.44 -20.54
CA ALA A 144 6.08 16.47 -19.08
C ALA A 144 6.34 15.13 -18.37
N LEU A 145 7.31 14.33 -18.89
CA LEU A 145 7.81 13.12 -18.25
C LEU A 145 9.33 13.23 -18.07
N THR A 146 9.83 12.68 -16.99
CA THR A 146 11.27 12.66 -16.67
C THR A 146 11.68 11.28 -16.21
N PHE A 147 12.77 10.76 -16.77
CA PHE A 147 13.44 9.57 -16.24
C PHE A 147 14.17 9.93 -14.94
N ALA A 148 13.59 9.58 -13.81
CA ALA A 148 14.09 9.98 -12.51
C ALA A 148 15.22 9.09 -12.01
N ALA A 149 15.10 7.77 -12.20
CA ALA A 149 16.11 6.81 -11.81
C ALA A 149 16.09 5.56 -12.69
N LEU A 150 17.23 4.89 -12.71
CA LEU A 150 17.42 3.52 -13.21
C LEU A 150 17.91 2.64 -12.06
N VAL A 151 17.29 1.50 -11.87
CA VAL A 151 17.73 0.50 -10.88
C VAL A 151 18.27 -0.71 -11.63
N ARG A 152 19.55 -1.00 -11.45
CA ARG A 152 20.26 -2.14 -12.06
C ARG A 152 20.99 -2.91 -10.97
N ASP A 153 20.76 -4.21 -10.86
CA ASP A 153 21.37 -5.08 -9.85
C ASP A 153 21.24 -4.52 -8.41
N GLY A 154 20.13 -3.86 -8.12
CA GLY A 154 19.86 -3.22 -6.83
C GLY A 154 20.55 -1.87 -6.61
N ALA A 155 21.35 -1.40 -7.57
CA ALA A 155 21.98 -0.08 -7.52
C ALA A 155 21.10 0.98 -8.23
N VAL A 156 20.83 2.09 -7.54
CA VAL A 156 20.06 3.22 -8.07
C VAL A 156 21.01 4.22 -8.73
N THR A 157 20.72 4.60 -9.96
CA THR A 157 21.48 5.61 -10.73
C THR A 157 20.54 6.69 -11.24
N ILE A 158 20.92 7.95 -11.11
CA ILE A 158 20.23 9.06 -11.78
C ILE A 158 20.73 9.09 -13.23
N PRO A 159 19.87 8.83 -14.22
CA PRO A 159 20.31 8.73 -15.60
C PRO A 159 20.63 10.09 -16.22
N SER A 160 21.53 10.09 -17.17
CA SER A 160 21.74 11.17 -18.14
C SER A 160 21.16 10.77 -19.49
N GLY A 161 21.08 11.71 -20.43
CA GLY A 161 20.64 11.42 -21.81
C GLY A 161 21.47 10.34 -22.50
N GLU A 162 22.76 10.15 -22.12
CA GLU A 162 23.66 9.13 -22.69
C GLU A 162 23.55 7.76 -21.97
N THR A 163 22.81 7.68 -20.85
CA THR A 163 22.64 6.44 -20.12
C THR A 163 21.84 5.43 -20.94
N VAL A 164 22.36 4.23 -21.15
CA VAL A 164 21.68 3.17 -21.86
C VAL A 164 20.76 2.43 -20.92
N ILE A 165 19.52 2.27 -21.34
CA ILE A 165 18.50 1.45 -20.66
C ILE A 165 18.71 0.00 -21.10
N GLU A 166 19.00 -0.89 -20.16
CA GLU A 166 19.27 -2.30 -20.48
C GLU A 166 18.10 -3.19 -20.04
N ARG A 167 18.01 -4.35 -20.65
CA ARG A 167 17.12 -5.41 -20.20
C ARG A 167 17.42 -5.77 -18.74
N GLY A 168 16.38 -5.93 -17.92
CA GLY A 168 16.48 -6.24 -16.49
C GLY A 168 16.60 -5.02 -15.62
N ASP A 169 16.76 -3.82 -16.21
CA ASP A 169 16.65 -2.57 -15.47
C ASP A 169 15.21 -2.36 -15.01
N LYS A 170 15.08 -1.58 -13.93
CA LYS A 170 13.83 -0.94 -13.58
C LYS A 170 14.00 0.56 -13.84
N VAL A 171 13.05 1.13 -14.52
CA VAL A 171 13.01 2.57 -14.84
C VAL A 171 11.98 3.23 -13.98
N ILE A 172 12.37 4.29 -13.26
CA ILE A 172 11.45 5.13 -12.50
C ILE A 172 11.25 6.43 -13.29
N VAL A 173 10.01 6.72 -13.64
CA VAL A 173 9.63 7.95 -14.32
C VAL A 173 8.77 8.83 -13.42
N ILE A 174 8.83 10.15 -13.65
CA ILE A 174 8.01 11.18 -12.99
C ILE A 174 7.33 12.00 -14.07
N GLY A 175 6.01 12.16 -13.97
CA GLY A 175 5.25 12.97 -14.92
C GLY A 175 3.82 13.22 -14.48
N GLY A 176 3.02 13.84 -15.33
CA GLY A 176 1.57 13.85 -15.16
C GLY A 176 0.99 12.44 -15.42
N PRO A 177 -0.18 12.07 -14.82
CA PRO A 177 -0.77 10.75 -15.01
C PRO A 177 -0.89 10.31 -16.47
N ALA A 178 -1.37 11.19 -17.35
CA ALA A 178 -1.50 10.89 -18.78
C ALA A 178 -0.16 10.63 -19.48
N SER A 179 0.92 11.32 -19.06
CA SER A 179 2.26 11.10 -19.63
C SER A 179 2.87 9.79 -19.15
N VAL A 180 2.61 9.40 -17.90
CA VAL A 180 3.05 8.12 -17.33
C VAL A 180 2.29 6.95 -17.97
N GLU A 181 0.98 7.09 -18.20
CA GLU A 181 0.16 6.11 -18.94
C GLU A 181 0.67 5.92 -20.38
N ALA A 182 0.90 7.00 -21.12
CA ALA A 182 1.46 6.95 -22.47
C ALA A 182 2.89 6.34 -22.50
N PHE A 183 3.68 6.54 -21.44
CA PHE A 183 4.96 5.86 -21.26
C PHE A 183 4.76 4.35 -21.06
N ALA A 184 3.81 3.95 -20.19
CA ALA A 184 3.50 2.55 -19.92
C ALA A 184 3.13 1.77 -21.19
N GLU A 185 2.25 2.34 -22.02
CA GLU A 185 1.86 1.77 -23.31
C GLU A 185 3.06 1.55 -24.25
N SER A 186 4.07 2.40 -24.18
CA SER A 186 5.27 2.28 -25.02
C SER A 186 6.36 1.43 -24.38
N ALA A 187 6.51 1.44 -23.06
CA ALA A 187 7.56 0.71 -22.35
C ALA A 187 7.22 -0.77 -22.14
N ALA A 188 5.95 -1.08 -21.92
CA ALA A 188 5.43 -2.42 -21.68
C ALA A 188 4.05 -2.61 -22.34
N PRO A 189 3.98 -2.61 -23.68
CA PRO A 189 2.71 -2.61 -24.41
C PRO A 189 1.81 -3.81 -24.11
N ASP A 190 2.40 -4.99 -23.88
CA ASP A 190 1.65 -6.21 -23.59
C ASP A 190 0.98 -6.17 -22.22
N ASP A 191 1.56 -5.47 -21.25
CA ASP A 191 1.01 -5.31 -19.89
C ASP A 191 0.10 -4.07 -19.79
N ALA A 192 0.41 -3.00 -20.49
CA ALA A 192 -0.40 -1.77 -20.50
C ALA A 192 -1.75 -1.93 -21.21
N SER A 193 -1.84 -2.87 -22.16
CA SER A 193 -3.06 -3.15 -22.93
C SER A 193 -4.00 -4.15 -22.26
N LYS A 194 -3.65 -4.67 -21.07
CA LYS A 194 -4.52 -5.59 -20.33
C LYS A 194 -5.67 -4.83 -19.70
N ASP A 195 -6.87 -5.06 -20.21
CA ASP A 195 -8.08 -4.68 -19.48
C ASP A 195 -8.17 -5.56 -18.23
N VAL A 196 -8.25 -4.93 -17.07
CA VAL A 196 -8.43 -5.64 -15.79
C VAL A 196 -9.92 -5.69 -15.49
N ASP A 197 -10.54 -6.83 -15.77
CA ASP A 197 -11.98 -7.06 -15.57
C ASP A 197 -12.24 -8.02 -14.40
N ASP A 198 -11.44 -9.06 -14.25
CA ASP A 198 -11.61 -10.11 -13.25
C ASP A 198 -10.65 -9.93 -12.07
N ILE A 199 -11.20 -9.42 -10.97
CA ILE A 199 -10.46 -9.14 -9.74
C ILE A 199 -11.00 -10.00 -8.61
N VAL A 200 -10.14 -10.81 -7.99
CA VAL A 200 -10.47 -11.64 -6.83
C VAL A 200 -9.73 -11.15 -5.59
N ILE A 201 -10.47 -10.85 -4.53
CA ILE A 201 -9.94 -10.47 -3.22
C ILE A 201 -10.13 -11.64 -2.26
N ILE A 202 -9.06 -12.16 -1.69
CA ILE A 202 -9.08 -13.28 -0.76
C ILE A 202 -8.84 -12.78 0.66
N GLY A 203 -9.91 -12.76 1.46
CA GLY A 203 -9.97 -12.30 2.84
C GLY A 203 -10.82 -11.05 3.02
N GLY A 204 -11.88 -11.17 3.82
CA GLY A 204 -12.81 -10.10 4.19
C GLY A 204 -12.36 -9.28 5.41
N SER A 205 -11.05 -9.17 5.63
CA SER A 205 -10.46 -8.28 6.63
C SER A 205 -10.78 -6.81 6.36
N ASP A 206 -10.45 -5.92 7.29
CA ASP A 206 -10.64 -4.48 7.06
C ASP A 206 -9.88 -3.98 5.81
N LEU A 207 -8.70 -4.56 5.51
CA LEU A 207 -7.98 -4.26 4.28
C LEU A 207 -8.75 -4.76 3.04
N GLY A 208 -9.25 -6.01 3.07
CA GLY A 208 -10.05 -6.57 1.98
C GLY A 208 -11.31 -5.75 1.72
N TYR A 209 -12.01 -5.36 2.78
CA TYR A 209 -13.17 -4.46 2.70
C TYR A 209 -12.83 -3.11 2.06
N GLN A 210 -11.79 -2.42 2.57
CA GLN A 210 -11.38 -1.11 2.04
C GLN A 210 -10.95 -1.20 0.57
N THR A 211 -10.24 -2.26 0.22
CA THR A 211 -9.81 -2.51 -1.16
C THR A 211 -11.02 -2.73 -2.07
N ALA A 212 -11.96 -3.60 -1.69
CA ALA A 212 -13.17 -3.85 -2.45
C ALA A 212 -14.02 -2.58 -2.62
N ALA A 213 -14.22 -1.80 -1.55
CA ALA A 213 -14.97 -0.55 -1.57
C ALA A 213 -14.34 0.48 -2.53
N LEU A 214 -13.01 0.63 -2.48
CA LEU A 214 -12.28 1.55 -3.34
C LEU A 214 -12.33 1.13 -4.82
N LEU A 215 -12.19 -0.16 -5.11
CA LEU A 215 -12.28 -0.69 -6.46
C LEU A 215 -13.68 -0.49 -7.05
N VAL A 216 -14.74 -0.69 -6.25
CA VAL A 216 -16.12 -0.38 -6.68
C VAL A 216 -16.29 1.10 -7.00
N GLN A 217 -15.74 2.02 -6.21
CA GLN A 217 -15.79 3.46 -6.48
C GLN A 217 -15.07 3.83 -7.80
N ARG A 218 -14.07 3.04 -8.22
CA ARG A 218 -13.34 3.19 -9.49
C ARG A 218 -14.02 2.50 -10.68
N GLY A 219 -15.16 1.83 -10.45
CA GLY A 219 -15.94 1.17 -11.50
C GLY A 219 -15.68 -0.31 -11.69
N PHE A 220 -14.75 -0.90 -10.92
CA PHE A 220 -14.50 -2.34 -10.95
C PHE A 220 -15.60 -3.13 -10.22
N ARG A 221 -15.67 -4.44 -10.49
CA ARG A 221 -16.62 -5.36 -9.86
C ARG A 221 -15.87 -6.56 -9.27
N PRO A 222 -15.12 -6.37 -8.16
CA PRO A 222 -14.34 -7.45 -7.60
C PRO A 222 -15.22 -8.55 -7.00
N GLN A 223 -14.69 -9.78 -6.97
CA GLN A 223 -15.18 -10.85 -6.12
C GLN A 223 -14.41 -10.82 -4.80
N LEU A 224 -15.07 -11.11 -3.68
CA LEU A 224 -14.46 -11.18 -2.37
C LEU A 224 -14.75 -12.51 -1.71
N VAL A 225 -13.72 -13.23 -1.32
CA VAL A 225 -13.80 -14.55 -0.67
C VAL A 225 -13.58 -14.40 0.83
N GLU A 226 -14.55 -14.78 1.64
CA GLU A 226 -14.47 -14.75 3.10
C GLU A 226 -14.99 -16.06 3.70
N ARG A 227 -14.24 -16.66 4.62
CA ARG A 227 -14.58 -17.96 5.21
C ARG A 227 -15.59 -17.88 6.36
N ASP A 228 -15.63 -16.77 7.09
CA ASP A 228 -16.58 -16.58 8.19
C ASP A 228 -17.95 -16.16 7.63
N ALA A 229 -18.95 -17.02 7.83
CA ALA A 229 -20.30 -16.82 7.30
C ALA A 229 -20.99 -15.52 7.79
N ASN A 230 -20.69 -15.08 9.02
CA ASN A 230 -21.27 -13.84 9.53
C ASN A 230 -20.60 -12.64 8.86
N ARG A 231 -19.26 -12.66 8.76
CA ARG A 231 -18.51 -11.62 8.10
C ARG A 231 -18.85 -11.53 6.60
N ALA A 232 -18.95 -12.67 5.92
CA ALA A 232 -19.36 -12.72 4.52
C ALA A 232 -20.75 -12.07 4.29
N ARG A 233 -21.69 -12.31 5.21
CA ARG A 233 -23.02 -11.67 5.15
C ARG A 233 -22.95 -10.16 5.38
N GLU A 234 -22.20 -9.69 6.38
CA GLU A 234 -21.98 -8.28 6.64
C GLU A 234 -21.39 -7.58 5.41
N LEU A 235 -20.36 -8.18 4.82
CA LEU A 235 -19.70 -7.65 3.62
C LEU A 235 -20.66 -7.57 2.43
N ALA A 236 -21.51 -8.58 2.22
CA ALA A 236 -22.51 -8.56 1.15
C ALA A 236 -23.58 -7.48 1.37
N GLU A 237 -23.93 -7.17 2.61
CA GLU A 237 -24.86 -6.10 2.95
C GLU A 237 -24.22 -4.70 2.78
N GLU A 238 -22.97 -4.54 3.16
CA GLU A 238 -22.23 -3.27 3.08
C GLU A 238 -21.71 -2.95 1.67
N LEU A 239 -21.41 -3.99 0.87
CA LEU A 239 -20.84 -3.86 -0.48
C LEU A 239 -21.75 -4.52 -1.55
N PRO A 240 -22.92 -3.97 -1.85
CA PRO A 240 -23.90 -4.62 -2.74
C PRO A 240 -23.42 -4.79 -4.19
N SER A 241 -22.35 -4.11 -4.59
CA SER A 241 -21.74 -4.23 -5.92
C SER A 241 -20.59 -5.25 -5.98
N VAL A 242 -20.26 -5.89 -4.86
CA VAL A 242 -19.21 -6.91 -4.74
C VAL A 242 -19.85 -8.30 -4.67
N SER A 243 -19.34 -9.25 -5.43
CA SER A 243 -19.75 -10.66 -5.31
C SER A 243 -19.01 -11.28 -4.11
N VAL A 244 -19.71 -11.53 -3.01
CA VAL A 244 -19.11 -12.14 -1.81
C VAL A 244 -19.35 -13.65 -1.82
N LEU A 245 -18.26 -14.41 -1.73
CA LEU A 245 -18.27 -15.87 -1.66
C LEU A 245 -17.89 -16.34 -0.25
N GLU A 246 -18.77 -17.13 0.38
CA GLU A 246 -18.49 -17.80 1.67
C GLU A 246 -17.64 -19.05 1.43
N GLN A 247 -16.33 -18.90 1.40
CA GLN A 247 -15.38 -19.99 1.14
C GLN A 247 -14.04 -19.76 1.86
N ASP A 248 -13.30 -20.86 2.11
CA ASP A 248 -11.93 -20.74 2.61
C ASP A 248 -10.97 -20.49 1.44
N GLY A 249 -10.50 -19.25 1.29
CA GLY A 249 -9.56 -18.86 0.26
C GLY A 249 -8.16 -19.47 0.37
N THR A 250 -7.90 -20.31 1.39
CA THR A 250 -6.67 -21.11 1.50
C THR A 250 -6.87 -22.55 1.00
N ASP A 251 -8.10 -22.92 0.60
CA ASP A 251 -8.41 -24.23 0.04
C ASP A 251 -8.01 -24.29 -1.44
N ILE A 252 -7.09 -25.21 -1.74
CA ILE A 252 -6.55 -25.39 -3.09
C ILE A 252 -7.63 -25.91 -4.06
N GLU A 253 -8.54 -26.78 -3.60
CA GLU A 253 -9.63 -27.31 -4.44
C GLU A 253 -10.56 -26.15 -4.85
N PHE A 254 -10.92 -25.28 -3.92
CA PHE A 254 -11.69 -24.07 -4.19
C PHE A 254 -10.97 -23.15 -5.20
N LEU A 255 -9.69 -22.85 -4.98
CA LEU A 255 -8.93 -21.97 -5.87
C LEU A 255 -8.85 -22.52 -7.32
N MET A 256 -8.78 -23.85 -7.45
CA MET A 256 -8.78 -24.53 -8.77
C MET A 256 -10.16 -24.55 -9.41
N ASP A 257 -11.21 -24.89 -8.65
CA ASP A 257 -12.57 -25.03 -9.17
C ASP A 257 -13.16 -23.70 -9.63
N GLU A 258 -12.89 -22.62 -8.88
CA GLU A 258 -13.30 -21.25 -9.24
C GLU A 258 -12.32 -20.56 -10.21
N HIS A 259 -11.30 -21.27 -10.66
CA HIS A 259 -10.31 -20.75 -11.64
C HIS A 259 -9.63 -19.43 -11.20
N VAL A 260 -9.42 -19.26 -9.89
CA VAL A 260 -8.84 -18.02 -9.32
C VAL A 260 -7.50 -17.66 -9.98
N GLY A 261 -6.69 -18.65 -10.38
CA GLY A 261 -5.44 -18.43 -11.11
C GLY A 261 -5.62 -17.93 -12.56
N GLN A 262 -6.86 -17.76 -13.05
CA GLN A 262 -7.15 -17.17 -14.37
C GLN A 262 -7.66 -15.72 -14.26
N ALA A 263 -7.89 -15.24 -13.03
CA ALA A 263 -8.24 -13.84 -12.80
C ALA A 263 -7.10 -12.92 -13.24
N ASP A 264 -7.44 -11.72 -13.71
CA ASP A 264 -6.45 -10.71 -14.11
C ASP A 264 -5.64 -10.23 -12.89
N VAL A 265 -6.32 -10.12 -11.73
CA VAL A 265 -5.69 -9.70 -10.47
C VAL A 265 -6.22 -10.53 -9.30
N VAL A 266 -5.30 -11.08 -8.50
CA VAL A 266 -5.61 -11.71 -7.22
C VAL A 266 -4.98 -10.90 -6.09
N ILE A 267 -5.81 -10.48 -5.13
CA ILE A 267 -5.40 -9.69 -3.97
C ILE A 267 -5.60 -10.55 -2.73
N THR A 268 -4.54 -10.77 -1.95
CA THR A 268 -4.64 -11.50 -0.69
C THR A 268 -4.64 -10.54 0.50
N ALA A 269 -5.71 -10.56 1.28
CA ALA A 269 -5.95 -9.69 2.44
C ALA A 269 -6.32 -10.51 3.69
N LEU A 270 -5.63 -11.64 3.90
CA LEU A 270 -5.80 -12.51 5.07
C LEU A 270 -5.08 -11.93 6.29
N GLY A 271 -5.43 -12.41 7.48
CA GLY A 271 -4.85 -11.95 8.75
C GLY A 271 -3.43 -12.47 9.07
N SER A 272 -2.70 -13.03 8.10
CA SER A 272 -1.33 -13.54 8.27
C SER A 272 -0.54 -13.39 6.99
N ASP A 273 0.68 -12.86 7.10
CA ASP A 273 1.60 -12.64 5.98
C ASP A 273 1.96 -13.96 5.28
N GLU A 274 2.17 -15.03 6.06
CA GLU A 274 2.49 -16.36 5.52
C GLU A 274 1.34 -16.90 4.66
N LYS A 275 0.09 -16.73 5.11
CA LYS A 275 -1.09 -17.15 4.34
C LYS A 275 -1.26 -16.30 3.09
N ASN A 276 -1.07 -14.98 3.19
CA ASN A 276 -1.12 -14.09 2.04
C ASN A 276 -0.11 -14.51 0.98
N PHE A 277 1.14 -14.72 1.37
CA PHE A 277 2.20 -15.17 0.46
C PHE A 277 1.88 -16.54 -0.16
N PHE A 278 1.42 -17.50 0.66
CA PHE A 278 1.11 -18.85 0.19
C PHE A 278 -0.03 -18.85 -0.83
N VAL A 279 -1.12 -18.14 -0.54
CA VAL A 279 -2.27 -18.06 -1.47
C VAL A 279 -1.89 -17.31 -2.74
N ALA A 280 -1.18 -16.20 -2.65
CA ALA A 280 -0.69 -15.48 -3.83
C ALA A 280 0.21 -16.35 -4.73
N LEU A 281 1.01 -17.26 -4.14
CA LEU A 281 1.83 -18.20 -4.90
C LEU A 281 1.00 -19.29 -5.58
N LEU A 282 -0.07 -19.76 -4.94
CA LEU A 282 -0.97 -20.78 -5.50
C LEU A 282 -1.86 -20.24 -6.63
N SER A 283 -2.11 -18.92 -6.63
CA SER A 283 -2.93 -18.23 -7.63
C SER A 283 -2.13 -17.79 -8.86
N LYS A 284 -0.87 -18.17 -8.96
CA LYS A 284 0.02 -17.96 -10.11
C LYS A 284 -0.01 -19.18 -11.02
#